data_054c8ab345db1c3624fe4e12cb24a9ad
#
_entry.id   054c8ab345db1c3624fe4e12cb24a9ad
#
_cell.length_a   1.000
_cell.length_b   1.000
_cell.length_c   1.000
_cell.angle_alpha   90.00
_cell.angle_beta   90.00
_cell.angle_gamma   90.00
#
_symmetry.space_group_name_H-M   'P 1'
#
loop_
_entity.id
_entity.type
_entity.pdbx_description
1 polymer ?
#
loop_
_entity_poly.entity_id
_entity_poly.type
_entity_poly.pdbx_seq_one_letter_code
_entity_poly.pdbx_strand_id
1 'polypeptide(L)'
;PRFDSQDTWIFHSNYIIPENAEKIFNFEYGRPGCDNKIIYLMAILGYDVINDPQCIQTYHIHHSKQRSYSMKDSLQLPCGVVIPSGIDPRSIKSNLGINMKEVYHSTKGFTEIMFSDNQILFDYIQQKIDANKSFILPRISGIENNVAVFARVIRDKLHDDIEPLKNYIKNTLGAMKNNAGILLESEEEVVHDSDSYLAAIENCEMMAGWDVQGNYIGHIAQSHAFLRNVYPSKKMFWALALDIFHYIYNNPWTHALKGKRILLISPFEESLKEKIPIRSKIYDGVDLFPDCEFIILKPPQTQAGENSRGFTVELNEFKERVENIIDSFDIALVSCGGYANPICSFIYEKGKSAIYVGGVLQMYFGILGARWIQERNDIVKLFHNKHWSRPKVNERPRDSKKVEGGCYW
;
A
#
# COMPACT_ATOMS: atom_id res chain seq x y z
N PRO A 1 13.70 -28.72 -16.72
CA PRO A 1 12.93 -27.59 -17.19
C PRO A 1 13.05 -26.44 -16.22
N ARG A 2 13.33 -25.25 -16.72
CA ARG A 2 13.30 -24.03 -15.92
C ARG A 2 11.83 -23.58 -15.88
N PHE A 3 11.21 -23.56 -14.72
CA PHE A 3 9.84 -23.08 -14.53
C PHE A 3 9.77 -21.54 -14.35
N ASP A 4 10.93 -20.87 -14.33
CA ASP A 4 11.08 -19.42 -14.32
C ASP A 4 11.32 -18.83 -15.72
N SER A 5 11.31 -19.65 -16.79
CA SER A 5 11.39 -19.18 -18.17
C SER A 5 10.01 -18.71 -18.63
N GLN A 6 9.94 -17.53 -19.21
CA GLN A 6 8.71 -16.84 -19.57
C GLN A 6 8.78 -16.36 -21.03
N ASP A 7 9.35 -17.17 -21.88
CA ASP A 7 9.62 -16.83 -23.30
C ASP A 7 8.39 -16.97 -24.21
N THR A 8 7.25 -17.43 -23.69
CA THR A 8 6.03 -17.64 -24.48
C THR A 8 4.82 -17.15 -23.73
N TRP A 9 4.02 -16.31 -24.39
CA TRP A 9 2.76 -15.78 -23.87
C TRP A 9 1.61 -16.18 -24.77
N ILE A 10 0.54 -16.73 -24.17
CA ILE A 10 -0.70 -17.09 -24.85
C ILE A 10 -1.82 -16.32 -24.18
N PHE A 11 -2.58 -15.57 -24.95
CA PHE A 11 -3.70 -14.77 -24.43
C PHE A 11 -4.92 -14.86 -25.32
N HIS A 12 -6.09 -14.61 -24.73
CA HIS A 12 -7.36 -14.59 -25.47
C HIS A 12 -7.58 -13.20 -26.08
N SER A 13 -7.91 -13.14 -27.37
CA SER A 13 -8.01 -11.89 -28.13
C SER A 13 -9.28 -11.07 -27.88
N ASN A 14 -10.23 -11.58 -27.09
CA ASN A 14 -11.48 -10.86 -26.81
C ASN A 14 -11.32 -9.71 -25.82
N TYR A 15 -10.20 -9.63 -25.12
CA TYR A 15 -9.92 -8.52 -24.23
C TYR A 15 -9.34 -7.35 -25.01
N ILE A 16 -9.92 -6.16 -24.83
CA ILE A 16 -9.46 -4.95 -25.52
C ILE A 16 -8.38 -4.29 -24.65
N ILE A 17 -7.16 -4.28 -25.14
CA ILE A 17 -6.06 -3.51 -24.52
C ILE A 17 -6.38 -2.02 -24.71
N PRO A 18 -6.31 -1.19 -23.63
CA PRO A 18 -6.54 0.25 -23.75
C PRO A 18 -5.61 0.91 -24.76
N GLU A 19 -6.10 1.90 -25.51
CA GLU A 19 -5.31 2.60 -26.54
C GLU A 19 -4.01 3.21 -26.03
N ASN A 20 -4.01 3.67 -24.77
CA ASN A 20 -2.83 4.27 -24.14
C ASN A 20 -1.81 3.25 -23.63
N ALA A 21 -2.09 1.95 -23.72
CA ALA A 21 -1.19 0.89 -23.25
C ALA A 21 0.15 0.88 -24.00
N GLU A 22 0.19 1.31 -25.26
CA GLU A 22 1.42 1.43 -26.05
C GLU A 22 2.50 2.26 -25.32
N LYS A 23 2.10 3.24 -24.52
CA LYS A 23 3.01 4.10 -23.77
C LYS A 23 3.87 3.34 -22.76
N ILE A 24 3.37 2.22 -22.26
CA ILE A 24 4.06 1.41 -21.23
C ILE A 24 4.79 0.21 -21.80
N PHE A 25 4.44 -0.23 -23.02
CA PHE A 25 5.12 -1.33 -23.71
C PHE A 25 6.34 -0.87 -24.54
N ASN A 26 6.67 0.42 -24.53
CA ASN A 26 7.82 0.95 -25.26
C ASN A 26 9.14 0.70 -24.50
N PHE A 27 9.63 -0.53 -24.56
CA PHE A 27 10.93 -0.94 -24.03
C PHE A 27 11.56 -2.01 -24.93
N GLU A 28 12.88 -2.16 -24.87
CA GLU A 28 13.62 -3.10 -25.68
C GLU A 28 13.47 -4.55 -25.19
N TYR A 29 13.09 -5.42 -26.10
CA TYR A 29 13.10 -6.87 -25.88
C TYR A 29 14.54 -7.41 -25.79
N GLY A 30 14.72 -8.51 -25.05
CA GLY A 30 16.02 -9.13 -24.86
C GLY A 30 16.89 -8.49 -23.76
N ARG A 31 16.42 -7.43 -23.13
CA ARG A 31 17.05 -6.88 -21.90
C ARG A 31 16.65 -7.73 -20.69
N PRO A 32 17.56 -7.90 -19.70
CA PRO A 32 17.20 -8.60 -18.46
C PRO A 32 15.96 -7.98 -17.81
N GLY A 33 15.00 -8.82 -17.42
CA GLY A 33 13.75 -8.40 -16.81
C GLY A 33 12.63 -8.01 -17.78
N CYS A 34 12.82 -8.11 -19.10
CA CYS A 34 11.76 -7.80 -20.07
C CYS A 34 10.54 -8.72 -19.90
N ASP A 35 10.76 -10.01 -19.64
CA ASP A 35 9.70 -10.98 -19.40
C ASP A 35 8.88 -10.63 -18.16
N ASN A 36 9.57 -10.32 -17.07
CA ASN A 36 8.96 -9.90 -15.82
C ASN A 36 8.21 -8.57 -15.97
N LYS A 37 8.71 -7.68 -16.83
CA LYS A 37 8.03 -6.41 -17.13
C LYS A 37 6.72 -6.64 -17.88
N ILE A 38 6.69 -7.55 -18.83
CA ILE A 38 5.46 -7.91 -19.56
C ILE A 38 4.41 -8.47 -18.61
N ILE A 39 4.78 -9.42 -17.73
CA ILE A 39 3.86 -9.97 -16.74
C ILE A 39 3.22 -8.86 -15.91
N TYR A 40 4.05 -7.96 -15.39
CA TYR A 40 3.55 -6.83 -14.63
C TYR A 40 2.57 -5.97 -15.43
N LEU A 41 2.93 -5.59 -16.65
CA LEU A 41 2.10 -4.73 -17.49
C LEU A 41 0.78 -5.41 -17.89
N MET A 42 0.80 -6.69 -18.22
CA MET A 42 -0.42 -7.44 -18.55
C MET A 42 -1.35 -7.50 -17.33
N ALA A 43 -0.80 -7.70 -16.16
CA ALA A 43 -1.59 -7.76 -14.94
C ALA A 43 -2.26 -6.41 -14.61
N ILE A 44 -1.55 -5.27 -14.72
CA ILE A 44 -2.17 -3.95 -14.50
C ILE A 44 -3.21 -3.59 -15.55
N LEU A 45 -3.13 -4.19 -16.73
CA LEU A 45 -4.14 -4.06 -17.78
C LEU A 45 -5.36 -4.97 -17.57
N GLY A 46 -5.40 -5.74 -16.50
CA GLY A 46 -6.55 -6.55 -16.14
C GLY A 46 -6.54 -8.01 -16.61
N TYR A 47 -5.39 -8.48 -17.09
CA TYR A 47 -5.26 -9.91 -17.41
C TYR A 47 -4.95 -10.73 -16.16
N ASP A 48 -5.61 -11.87 -16.03
CA ASP A 48 -5.17 -12.92 -15.13
C ASP A 48 -3.95 -13.60 -15.74
N VAL A 49 -2.80 -13.45 -15.10
CA VAL A 49 -1.54 -14.02 -15.58
C VAL A 49 -1.29 -15.36 -14.89
N ILE A 50 -1.34 -16.43 -15.67
CA ILE A 50 -1.22 -17.80 -15.20
C ILE A 50 0.08 -18.41 -15.74
N ASN A 51 0.87 -19.03 -14.88
CA ASN A 51 2.03 -19.85 -15.25
C ASN A 51 1.71 -21.31 -14.94
N ASP A 52 1.43 -22.09 -15.97
CA ASP A 52 1.11 -23.52 -15.85
C ASP A 52 2.11 -24.39 -16.64
N PRO A 53 3.30 -24.65 -16.06
CA PRO A 53 4.34 -25.42 -16.75
C PRO A 53 4.02 -26.92 -16.88
N GLN A 54 2.97 -27.41 -16.24
CA GLN A 54 2.53 -28.79 -16.39
C GLN A 54 1.66 -28.97 -17.65
N CYS A 55 0.82 -27.98 -17.94
CA CYS A 55 -0.05 -28.02 -19.11
C CYS A 55 0.60 -27.40 -20.35
N ILE A 56 1.40 -26.33 -20.15
CA ILE A 56 2.03 -25.59 -21.25
C ILE A 56 3.55 -25.70 -21.10
N GLN A 57 4.16 -26.55 -21.94
CA GLN A 57 5.60 -26.76 -21.95
C GLN A 57 6.22 -26.15 -23.20
N THR A 58 7.13 -25.20 -23.01
CA THR A 58 7.89 -24.59 -24.08
C THR A 58 9.36 -24.95 -23.96
N TYR A 59 10.00 -25.15 -25.11
CA TYR A 59 11.40 -25.55 -25.19
C TYR A 59 12.21 -24.46 -25.88
N HIS A 60 13.18 -23.92 -25.18
CA HIS A 60 14.10 -22.94 -25.74
C HIS A 60 15.37 -23.64 -26.24
N ILE A 61 15.56 -23.66 -27.56
CA ILE A 61 16.72 -24.29 -28.18
C ILE A 61 17.80 -23.24 -28.41
N HIS A 62 18.88 -23.31 -27.63
CA HIS A 62 20.04 -22.45 -27.80
C HIS A 62 21.17 -23.18 -28.55
N HIS A 63 21.65 -22.56 -29.63
CA HIS A 63 22.85 -23.01 -30.33
C HIS A 63 24.14 -22.40 -29.76
N SER A 64 24.05 -21.41 -28.90
CA SER A 64 25.20 -20.73 -28.28
C SER A 64 24.92 -20.38 -26.82
N LYS A 65 26.01 -20.37 -26.01
CA LYS A 65 25.96 -19.92 -24.62
C LYS A 65 26.20 -18.40 -24.48
N GLN A 66 26.40 -17.71 -25.58
CA GLN A 66 26.78 -16.31 -25.59
C GLN A 66 25.51 -15.44 -25.39
N ARG A 67 25.56 -14.57 -24.40
CA ARG A 67 24.51 -13.57 -24.15
C ARG A 67 25.04 -12.20 -24.57
N SER A 68 24.22 -11.43 -25.27
CA SER A 68 24.57 -10.10 -25.79
C SER A 68 24.29 -8.96 -24.83
N TYR A 69 23.81 -9.23 -23.60
CA TYR A 69 23.45 -8.22 -22.62
C TYR A 69 24.16 -8.39 -21.28
N SER A 70 24.31 -7.29 -20.57
CA SER A 70 24.82 -7.23 -19.20
C SER A 70 23.64 -7.04 -18.22
N MET A 71 23.79 -7.51 -16.97
CA MET A 71 22.80 -7.23 -15.88
C MET A 71 22.67 -5.73 -15.58
N LYS A 72 23.65 -4.91 -15.97
CA LYS A 72 23.56 -3.45 -15.89
C LYS A 72 22.50 -2.87 -16.82
N ASP A 73 22.13 -3.62 -17.86
CA ASP A 73 21.11 -3.22 -18.85
C ASP A 73 19.69 -3.65 -18.44
N SER A 74 19.51 -4.16 -17.22
CA SER A 74 18.21 -4.61 -16.72
C SER A 74 17.16 -3.51 -16.78
N LEU A 75 15.94 -3.89 -17.14
CA LEU A 75 14.82 -2.97 -17.11
C LEU A 75 14.50 -2.53 -15.68
N GLN A 76 14.09 -1.27 -15.56
CA GLN A 76 13.72 -0.71 -14.27
C GLN A 76 12.43 -1.33 -13.74
N LEU A 77 12.37 -1.48 -12.42
CA LEU A 77 11.18 -1.88 -11.70
C LEU A 77 10.03 -0.85 -11.92
N PRO A 78 8.78 -1.26 -11.77
CA PRO A 78 8.33 -2.56 -11.27
C PRO A 78 8.33 -3.65 -12.34
N CYS A 79 8.53 -4.89 -11.87
CA CYS A 79 8.45 -6.13 -12.66
C CYS A 79 7.61 -7.16 -11.89
N GLY A 80 6.94 -8.07 -12.59
CA GLY A 80 6.12 -9.13 -12.01
C GLY A 80 6.78 -10.51 -12.09
N VAL A 81 6.40 -11.37 -11.17
CA VAL A 81 6.72 -12.80 -11.19
C VAL A 81 5.43 -13.56 -10.91
N VAL A 82 5.13 -14.55 -11.75
CA VAL A 82 4.00 -15.46 -11.53
C VAL A 82 4.54 -16.80 -11.08
N ILE A 83 4.07 -17.23 -9.91
CA ILE A 83 4.46 -18.53 -9.35
C ILE A 83 3.77 -19.62 -10.14
N PRO A 84 4.50 -20.67 -10.56
CA PRO A 84 3.91 -21.77 -11.30
C PRO A 84 2.82 -22.48 -10.52
N SER A 85 1.71 -22.79 -11.18
CA SER A 85 0.59 -23.53 -10.60
C SER A 85 1.03 -24.89 -10.05
N GLY A 86 0.54 -25.24 -8.87
CA GLY A 86 0.84 -26.51 -8.21
C GLY A 86 2.23 -26.61 -7.56
N ILE A 87 3.00 -25.52 -7.53
CA ILE A 87 4.31 -25.46 -6.85
C ILE A 87 4.19 -24.64 -5.58
N ASP A 88 4.63 -25.22 -4.46
CA ASP A 88 4.77 -24.47 -3.21
C ASP A 88 5.82 -23.36 -3.41
N PRO A 89 5.48 -22.07 -3.25
CA PRO A 89 6.43 -20.97 -3.38
C PRO A 89 7.68 -21.15 -2.53
N ARG A 90 7.57 -21.83 -1.39
CA ARG A 90 8.69 -22.13 -0.49
C ARG A 90 9.69 -23.13 -1.08
N SER A 91 9.24 -24.02 -1.98
CA SER A 91 10.08 -25.00 -2.66
C SER A 91 10.92 -24.40 -3.79
N ILE A 92 10.53 -23.25 -4.31
CA ILE A 92 11.25 -22.54 -5.40
C ILE A 92 12.64 -22.08 -4.92
N LYS A 93 12.80 -21.85 -3.64
CA LYS A 93 14.02 -21.38 -2.98
C LYS A 93 15.28 -22.19 -3.32
N SER A 94 15.14 -23.52 -3.46
CA SER A 94 16.29 -24.42 -3.62
C SER A 94 16.72 -24.64 -5.06
N ASN A 95 15.84 -24.36 -6.03
CA ASN A 95 16.06 -24.77 -7.41
C ASN A 95 16.50 -23.63 -8.34
N LEU A 96 16.26 -22.38 -7.96
CA LEU A 96 16.60 -21.21 -8.78
C LEU A 96 17.95 -20.59 -8.43
N GLY A 97 18.56 -20.93 -7.28
CA GLY A 97 19.69 -20.18 -6.76
C GLY A 97 19.36 -18.70 -6.46
N ILE A 98 18.10 -18.33 -6.62
CA ILE A 98 17.58 -17.00 -6.35
C ILE A 98 17.04 -17.00 -4.92
N ASN A 99 17.59 -16.11 -4.11
CA ASN A 99 16.99 -15.87 -2.80
C ASN A 99 15.63 -15.23 -3.02
N MET A 100 14.53 -15.92 -2.64
CA MET A 100 13.18 -15.37 -2.77
C MET A 100 13.03 -14.01 -2.07
N LYS A 101 13.85 -13.74 -1.05
CA LYS A 101 13.95 -12.40 -0.44
C LYS A 101 14.41 -11.35 -1.45
N GLU A 102 15.37 -11.66 -2.30
CA GLU A 102 15.84 -10.73 -3.34
C GLU A 102 14.78 -10.53 -4.42
N VAL A 103 14.04 -11.57 -4.79
CA VAL A 103 12.93 -11.46 -5.72
C VAL A 103 11.84 -10.56 -5.11
N TYR A 104 11.41 -10.79 -3.88
CA TYR A 104 10.45 -9.94 -3.19
C TYR A 104 10.96 -8.51 -3.00
N HIS A 105 12.23 -8.34 -2.63
CA HIS A 105 12.84 -7.02 -2.50
C HIS A 105 13.05 -6.33 -3.84
N SER A 106 13.52 -7.04 -4.85
CA SER A 106 13.82 -6.47 -6.18
C SER A 106 12.56 -6.12 -6.96
N THR A 107 11.47 -6.87 -6.80
CA THR A 107 10.18 -6.59 -7.42
C THR A 107 9.30 -5.68 -6.56
N LYS A 108 9.77 -5.24 -5.38
CA LYS A 108 8.99 -4.45 -4.42
C LYS A 108 7.61 -5.05 -4.15
N GLY A 109 7.56 -6.35 -4.03
CA GLY A 109 6.34 -7.06 -3.67
C GLY A 109 5.37 -7.33 -4.80
N PHE A 110 5.79 -7.22 -6.04
CA PHE A 110 4.96 -7.60 -7.15
C PHE A 110 4.92 -9.12 -7.30
N THR A 111 3.83 -9.75 -6.90
CA THR A 111 3.63 -11.20 -6.94
C THR A 111 2.16 -11.52 -7.25
N GLU A 112 1.88 -12.77 -7.62
CA GLU A 112 0.52 -13.28 -7.78
C GLU A 112 -0.39 -12.99 -6.57
N ILE A 113 0.18 -12.97 -5.36
CA ILE A 113 -0.53 -12.66 -4.11
C ILE A 113 -1.21 -11.29 -4.15
N MET A 114 -0.60 -10.30 -4.78
CA MET A 114 -1.18 -8.96 -4.87
C MET A 114 -2.50 -8.93 -5.65
N PHE A 115 -2.63 -9.75 -6.68
CA PHE A 115 -3.85 -9.78 -7.50
C PHE A 115 -5.01 -10.43 -6.77
N SER A 116 -4.75 -11.49 -6.01
CA SER A 116 -5.76 -12.12 -5.16
C SER A 116 -6.19 -11.19 -4.01
N ASP A 117 -5.29 -10.38 -3.48
CA ASP A 117 -5.57 -9.51 -2.33
C ASP A 117 -6.58 -8.40 -2.66
N ASN A 118 -6.64 -7.89 -3.90
CA ASN A 118 -7.69 -6.96 -4.31
C ASN A 118 -9.09 -7.63 -4.23
N GLN A 119 -9.23 -8.87 -4.71
CA GLN A 119 -10.49 -9.60 -4.63
C GLN A 119 -10.85 -9.92 -3.18
N ILE A 120 -9.88 -10.33 -2.36
CA ILE A 120 -10.07 -10.58 -0.92
C ILE A 120 -10.59 -9.31 -0.22
N LEU A 121 -10.03 -8.14 -0.55
CA LEU A 121 -10.49 -6.87 -0.01
C LEU A 121 -11.91 -6.54 -0.46
N PHE A 122 -12.19 -6.69 -1.75
CA PHE A 122 -13.53 -6.46 -2.30
C PHE A 122 -14.56 -7.34 -1.59
N ASP A 123 -14.33 -8.64 -1.53
CA ASP A 123 -15.26 -9.61 -0.93
C ASP A 123 -15.47 -9.33 0.57
N TYR A 124 -14.40 -9.05 1.30
CA TYR A 124 -14.48 -8.72 2.72
C TYR A 124 -15.31 -7.46 2.96
N ILE A 125 -15.02 -6.37 2.24
CA ILE A 125 -15.74 -5.10 2.39
C ILE A 125 -17.21 -5.28 2.02
N GLN A 126 -17.50 -5.95 0.89
CA GLN A 126 -18.86 -6.21 0.44
C GLN A 126 -19.64 -7.04 1.49
N GLN A 127 -19.04 -8.11 2.01
CA GLN A 127 -19.64 -8.93 3.06
C GLN A 127 -19.99 -8.13 4.31
N LYS A 128 -19.11 -7.20 4.74
CA LYS A 128 -19.37 -6.34 5.90
C LYS A 128 -20.51 -5.37 5.65
N ILE A 129 -20.53 -4.76 4.48
CA ILE A 129 -21.58 -3.83 4.07
C ILE A 129 -22.95 -4.54 3.99
N ASP A 130 -23.00 -5.72 3.36
CA ASP A 130 -24.24 -6.50 3.24
C ASP A 130 -24.77 -6.96 4.60
N ALA A 131 -23.87 -7.26 5.53
CA ALA A 131 -24.21 -7.62 6.90
C ALA A 131 -24.53 -6.41 7.80
N ASN A 132 -24.45 -5.18 7.28
CA ASN A 132 -24.57 -3.93 8.03
C ASN A 132 -23.65 -3.89 9.27
N LYS A 133 -22.40 -4.36 9.12
CA LYS A 133 -21.38 -4.39 10.17
C LYS A 133 -20.27 -3.41 9.87
N SER A 134 -19.87 -2.64 10.88
CA SER A 134 -18.67 -1.82 10.80
C SER A 134 -17.41 -2.69 10.75
N PHE A 135 -16.36 -2.18 10.15
CA PHE A 135 -15.05 -2.84 10.05
C PHE A 135 -13.92 -1.83 10.09
N ILE A 136 -12.74 -2.31 10.43
CA ILE A 136 -11.50 -1.55 10.38
C ILE A 136 -10.46 -2.34 9.59
N LEU A 137 -9.77 -1.66 8.67
CA LEU A 137 -8.63 -2.17 7.92
C LEU A 137 -7.41 -1.29 8.21
N PRO A 138 -6.64 -1.59 9.27
CA PRO A 138 -5.41 -0.89 9.57
C PRO A 138 -4.31 -1.26 8.58
N ARG A 139 -3.35 -0.35 8.39
CA ARG A 139 -2.14 -0.58 7.61
C ARG A 139 -0.94 -0.55 8.54
N ILE A 140 -0.11 -1.57 8.45
CA ILE A 140 1.16 -1.61 9.17
C ILE A 140 2.13 -0.70 8.42
N SER A 141 2.47 0.41 9.05
CA SER A 141 3.51 1.33 8.56
C SER A 141 4.90 0.86 9.05
N GLY A 142 5.96 1.35 8.43
CA GLY A 142 7.31 0.86 8.74
C GLY A 142 7.76 1.24 10.16
N ILE A 143 8.00 2.53 10.37
CA ILE A 143 8.58 3.04 11.63
C ILE A 143 7.57 3.10 12.77
N GLU A 144 6.34 3.53 12.50
CA GLU A 144 5.29 3.65 13.51
C GLU A 144 4.97 2.28 14.12
N ASN A 145 4.85 1.26 13.28
CA ASN A 145 4.60 -0.10 13.76
C ASN A 145 5.73 -0.61 14.66
N ASN A 146 6.99 -0.38 14.26
CA ASN A 146 8.11 -0.84 15.06
C ASN A 146 8.17 -0.13 16.41
N VAL A 147 7.95 1.19 16.45
CA VAL A 147 7.92 1.95 17.69
C VAL A 147 6.78 1.46 18.59
N ALA A 148 5.57 1.32 18.06
CA ALA A 148 4.41 0.88 18.83
C ALA A 148 4.59 -0.54 19.39
N VAL A 149 5.04 -1.48 18.55
CA VAL A 149 5.25 -2.88 18.95
C VAL A 149 6.37 -2.99 19.99
N PHE A 150 7.50 -2.30 19.77
CA PHE A 150 8.63 -2.38 20.70
C PHE A 150 8.32 -1.72 22.04
N ALA A 151 7.58 -0.61 22.04
CA ALA A 151 7.10 0.01 23.28
C ALA A 151 6.21 -0.96 24.09
N ARG A 152 5.31 -1.68 23.42
CA ARG A 152 4.47 -2.70 24.04
C ARG A 152 5.29 -3.87 24.58
N VAL A 153 6.27 -4.37 23.81
CA VAL A 153 7.17 -5.45 24.24
C VAL A 153 7.95 -5.07 25.50
N ILE A 154 8.45 -3.83 25.57
CA ILE A 154 9.18 -3.30 26.74
C ILE A 154 8.25 -3.19 27.94
N ARG A 155 7.09 -2.55 27.78
CA ARG A 155 6.12 -2.33 28.86
C ARG A 155 5.63 -3.64 29.48
N ASP A 156 5.27 -4.59 28.64
CA ASP A 156 4.66 -5.87 29.05
C ASP A 156 5.72 -6.93 29.37
N LYS A 157 7.03 -6.58 29.33
CA LYS A 157 8.17 -7.48 29.60
C LYS A 157 8.15 -8.77 28.80
N LEU A 158 7.84 -8.66 27.50
CA LEU A 158 7.72 -9.81 26.62
C LEU A 158 9.05 -10.26 26.00
N HIS A 159 10.16 -9.64 26.36
CA HIS A 159 11.50 -9.96 25.89
C HIS A 159 12.53 -9.66 26.98
N ASP A 160 13.50 -10.56 27.18
CA ASP A 160 14.50 -10.43 28.24
C ASP A 160 15.50 -9.29 27.97
N ASP A 161 15.95 -9.15 26.73
CA ASP A 161 16.86 -8.07 26.31
C ASP A 161 16.11 -6.91 25.67
N ILE A 162 15.74 -5.92 26.47
CA ILE A 162 14.98 -4.75 26.05
C ILE A 162 15.85 -3.57 25.58
N GLU A 163 17.15 -3.58 25.83
CA GLU A 163 18.02 -2.44 25.49
C GLU A 163 18.12 -2.17 23.98
N PRO A 164 18.22 -3.16 23.10
CA PRO A 164 18.16 -2.91 21.66
C PRO A 164 16.86 -2.25 21.22
N LEU A 165 15.72 -2.61 21.83
CA LEU A 165 14.42 -2.05 21.52
C LEU A 165 14.29 -0.60 21.97
N LYS A 166 14.75 -0.27 23.19
CA LYS A 166 14.83 1.11 23.68
C LYS A 166 15.70 1.99 22.78
N ASN A 167 16.87 1.48 22.40
CA ASN A 167 17.78 2.18 21.50
C ASN A 167 17.15 2.40 20.13
N TYR A 168 16.42 1.42 19.59
CA TYR A 168 15.69 1.58 18.36
C TYR A 168 14.65 2.70 18.46
N ILE A 169 13.80 2.68 19.49
CA ILE A 169 12.78 3.72 19.71
C ILE A 169 13.46 5.10 19.76
N LYS A 170 14.44 5.27 20.64
CA LYS A 170 15.16 6.53 20.80
C LYS A 170 15.73 7.07 19.47
N ASN A 171 16.36 6.20 18.68
CA ASN A 171 16.97 6.57 17.40
C ASN A 171 15.92 6.85 16.30
N THR A 172 14.69 6.37 16.49
CA THR A 172 13.61 6.48 15.49
C THR A 172 12.70 7.69 15.74
N LEU A 173 12.72 8.31 16.94
CA LEU A 173 11.85 9.45 17.27
C LEU A 173 11.97 10.61 16.27
N GLY A 174 13.18 10.87 15.75
CA GLY A 174 13.40 11.86 14.71
C GLY A 174 12.66 11.53 13.39
N ALA A 175 12.61 10.26 13.03
CA ALA A 175 11.85 9.79 11.86
C ALA A 175 10.34 9.78 12.12
N MET A 176 9.89 9.45 13.34
CA MET A 176 8.49 9.59 13.75
C MET A 176 8.02 11.03 13.56
N LYS A 177 8.80 11.99 14.04
CA LYS A 177 8.52 13.42 13.85
C LYS A 177 8.51 13.83 12.39
N ASN A 178 9.52 13.44 11.62
CA ASN A 178 9.70 13.94 10.26
C ASN A 178 8.77 13.25 9.26
N ASN A 179 8.71 11.91 9.28
CA ASN A 179 8.03 11.11 8.25
C ASN A 179 6.60 10.75 8.66
N ALA A 180 6.39 10.32 9.92
CA ALA A 180 5.06 10.01 10.42
C ALA A 180 4.26 11.24 10.85
N GLY A 181 4.95 12.37 11.08
CA GLY A 181 4.33 13.63 11.49
C GLY A 181 3.83 13.65 12.94
N ILE A 182 4.33 12.76 13.79
CA ILE A 182 3.96 12.73 15.21
C ILE A 182 5.16 13.03 16.09
N LEU A 183 4.96 13.94 17.05
CA LEU A 183 5.97 14.37 18.01
C LEU A 183 5.75 13.64 19.33
N LEU A 184 6.73 12.80 19.71
CA LEU A 184 6.76 12.03 20.94
C LEU A 184 7.90 12.56 21.81
N GLU A 185 7.58 13.32 22.86
CA GLU A 185 8.57 14.02 23.71
C GLU A 185 8.79 13.34 25.06
N SER A 186 7.93 12.40 25.43
CA SER A 186 8.03 11.67 26.69
C SER A 186 7.76 10.17 26.51
N GLU A 187 8.14 9.37 27.52
CA GLU A 187 7.82 7.95 27.55
C GLU A 187 6.30 7.70 27.60
N GLU A 188 5.54 8.57 28.26
CA GLU A 188 4.09 8.51 28.34
C GLU A 188 3.46 8.70 26.94
N GLU A 189 3.98 9.62 26.13
CA GLU A 189 3.53 9.81 24.74
C GLU A 189 3.87 8.60 23.85
N VAL A 190 5.04 7.99 24.04
CA VAL A 190 5.41 6.75 23.33
C VAL A 190 4.46 5.60 23.69
N VAL A 191 4.09 5.47 24.97
CA VAL A 191 3.12 4.46 25.42
C VAL A 191 1.73 4.77 24.88
N HIS A 192 1.30 6.03 24.90
CA HIS A 192 0.00 6.44 24.36
C HIS A 192 -0.10 6.22 22.85
N ASP A 193 0.97 6.52 22.09
CA ASP A 193 1.07 6.20 20.68
C ASP A 193 0.96 4.70 20.45
N SER A 194 1.73 3.89 21.19
CA SER A 194 1.70 2.43 21.12
C SER A 194 0.30 1.87 21.34
N ASP A 195 -0.36 2.28 22.41
CA ASP A 195 -1.70 1.80 22.75
C ASP A 195 -2.74 2.22 21.68
N SER A 196 -2.69 3.48 21.24
CA SER A 196 -3.59 4.00 20.22
C SER A 196 -3.38 3.35 18.86
N TYR A 197 -2.12 3.07 18.49
CA TYR A 197 -1.77 2.38 17.26
C TYR A 197 -2.23 0.92 17.27
N LEU A 198 -1.91 0.19 18.35
CA LEU A 198 -2.22 -1.23 18.48
C LEU A 198 -3.72 -1.51 18.68
N ALA A 199 -4.48 -0.55 19.22
CA ALA A 199 -5.95 -0.66 19.29
C ALA A 199 -6.59 -0.92 17.92
N ALA A 200 -6.05 -0.33 16.84
CA ALA A 200 -6.51 -0.61 15.48
C ALA A 200 -6.25 -2.07 15.07
N ILE A 201 -5.12 -2.63 15.47
CA ILE A 201 -4.77 -4.03 15.22
C ILE A 201 -5.64 -4.98 16.07
N GLU A 202 -5.88 -4.63 17.32
CA GLU A 202 -6.73 -5.41 18.22
C GLU A 202 -8.18 -5.50 17.70
N ASN A 203 -8.70 -4.43 17.16
CA ASN A 203 -10.07 -4.32 16.68
C ASN A 203 -10.29 -4.88 15.26
N CYS A 204 -9.23 -5.09 14.46
CA CYS A 204 -9.38 -5.58 13.10
C CYS A 204 -9.56 -7.10 13.02
N GLU A 205 -10.14 -7.58 11.93
CA GLU A 205 -10.10 -8.98 11.53
C GLU A 205 -8.99 -9.24 10.52
N MET A 206 -8.63 -8.20 9.76
CA MET A 206 -7.65 -8.23 8.71
C MET A 206 -6.86 -6.93 8.66
N MET A 207 -5.57 -6.99 8.38
CA MET A 207 -4.68 -5.84 8.31
C MET A 207 -3.79 -5.85 7.07
N ALA A 208 -3.44 -4.68 6.58
CA ALA A 208 -2.48 -4.53 5.48
C ALA A 208 -1.04 -4.60 6.02
N GLY A 209 -0.23 -5.50 5.51
CA GLY A 209 1.15 -5.73 5.96
C GLY A 209 2.16 -5.80 4.84
N TRP A 210 3.44 -5.74 5.20
CA TRP A 210 4.57 -5.80 4.27
C TRP A 210 5.26 -7.16 4.27
N ASP A 211 5.13 -7.92 5.35
CA ASP A 211 5.70 -9.26 5.49
C ASP A 211 4.59 -10.30 5.67
N VAL A 212 3.71 -10.41 4.71
CA VAL A 212 2.54 -11.30 4.75
C VAL A 212 2.95 -12.78 4.90
N GLN A 213 4.06 -13.16 4.27
CA GLN A 213 4.52 -14.55 4.25
C GLN A 213 5.64 -14.87 5.25
N GLY A 214 6.12 -13.90 6.04
CA GLY A 214 7.21 -14.10 6.99
C GLY A 214 8.58 -14.28 6.34
N ASN A 215 8.82 -13.67 5.19
CA ASN A 215 10.06 -13.81 4.41
C ASN A 215 11.05 -12.66 4.58
N TYR A 216 10.65 -11.57 5.21
CA TYR A 216 11.50 -10.41 5.45
C TYR A 216 12.53 -10.66 6.56
N ILE A 217 13.54 -9.79 6.62
CA ILE A 217 14.58 -9.78 7.68
C ILE A 217 14.60 -8.41 8.36
N GLY A 218 15.15 -8.37 9.58
CA GLY A 218 15.36 -7.14 10.33
C GLY A 218 14.11 -6.68 11.07
N HIS A 219 14.05 -5.38 11.33
CA HIS A 219 13.02 -4.81 12.21
C HIS A 219 11.58 -4.98 11.69
N ILE A 220 11.36 -4.96 10.38
CA ILE A 220 10.03 -5.22 9.79
C ILE A 220 9.60 -6.66 10.12
N ALA A 221 10.49 -7.62 9.94
CA ALA A 221 10.20 -9.03 10.24
C ALA A 221 9.89 -9.25 11.73
N GLN A 222 10.65 -8.60 12.61
CA GLN A 222 10.46 -8.74 14.06
C GLN A 222 9.08 -8.20 14.49
N SER A 223 8.72 -7.01 14.06
CA SER A 223 7.43 -6.41 14.41
C SER A 223 6.24 -7.18 13.84
N HIS A 224 6.36 -7.68 12.60
CA HIS A 224 5.33 -8.51 11.99
C HIS A 224 5.21 -9.90 12.65
N ALA A 225 6.35 -10.51 13.02
CA ALA A 225 6.36 -11.76 13.78
C ALA A 225 5.68 -11.60 15.14
N PHE A 226 5.95 -10.49 15.85
CA PHE A 226 5.26 -10.17 17.09
C PHE A 226 3.75 -10.07 16.88
N LEU A 227 3.30 -9.32 15.88
CA LEU A 227 1.86 -9.19 15.60
C LEU A 227 1.22 -10.54 15.29
N ARG A 228 1.87 -11.41 14.50
CA ARG A 228 1.36 -12.78 14.24
C ARG A 228 1.29 -13.64 15.48
N ASN A 229 2.25 -13.52 16.39
CA ASN A 229 2.29 -14.30 17.62
C ASN A 229 1.22 -13.85 18.63
N VAL A 230 1.05 -12.52 18.77
CA VAL A 230 0.08 -11.95 19.74
C VAL A 230 -1.35 -12.02 19.18
N TYR A 231 -1.51 -11.87 17.89
CA TYR A 231 -2.82 -11.84 17.23
C TYR A 231 -2.94 -12.92 16.14
N PRO A 232 -2.83 -14.22 16.48
CA PRO A 232 -2.74 -15.29 15.49
C PRO A 232 -4.01 -15.48 14.63
N SER A 233 -5.16 -14.99 15.09
CA SER A 233 -6.42 -15.04 14.35
C SER A 233 -6.56 -13.92 13.31
N LYS A 234 -5.73 -12.89 13.36
CA LYS A 234 -5.79 -11.77 12.43
C LYS A 234 -5.19 -12.17 11.08
N LYS A 235 -5.94 -11.92 10.02
CA LYS A 235 -5.45 -12.11 8.64
C LYS A 235 -4.59 -10.94 8.22
N MET A 236 -3.60 -11.21 7.40
CA MET A 236 -2.75 -10.17 6.81
C MET A 236 -2.85 -10.25 5.29
N PHE A 237 -3.09 -9.13 4.64
CA PHE A 237 -3.03 -8.97 3.20
C PHE A 237 -1.90 -8.02 2.82
N TRP A 238 -1.47 -8.08 1.56
CA TRP A 238 -0.36 -7.27 1.10
C TRP A 238 -0.72 -5.79 1.03
N ALA A 239 0.03 -4.91 1.71
CA ALA A 239 -0.25 -3.47 1.78
C ALA A 239 -0.31 -2.78 0.41
N LEU A 240 0.37 -3.32 -0.61
CA LEU A 240 0.32 -2.82 -1.99
C LEU A 240 -1.02 -3.11 -2.69
N ALA A 241 -1.90 -3.97 -2.14
CA ALA A 241 -3.26 -4.09 -2.65
C ALA A 241 -4.05 -2.79 -2.53
N LEU A 242 -3.65 -1.91 -1.60
CA LEU A 242 -4.18 -0.55 -1.49
C LEU A 242 -3.65 0.40 -2.58
N ASP A 243 -2.64 0.00 -3.34
CA ASP A 243 -2.16 0.75 -4.51
C ASP A 243 -3.04 0.42 -5.72
N ILE A 244 -4.27 0.93 -5.70
CA ILE A 244 -5.41 0.51 -6.54
C ILE A 244 -5.18 0.56 -8.05
N PHE A 245 -4.23 1.34 -8.52
CA PHE A 245 -3.93 1.44 -9.95
C PHE A 245 -3.46 0.12 -10.58
N HIS A 246 -3.08 -0.88 -9.80
CA HIS A 246 -2.81 -2.23 -10.29
C HIS A 246 -4.09 -3.00 -10.64
N TYR A 247 -5.26 -2.54 -10.17
CA TYR A 247 -6.53 -3.27 -10.25
C TYR A 247 -7.64 -2.51 -10.96
N ILE A 248 -7.35 -1.33 -11.51
CA ILE A 248 -8.37 -0.45 -12.08
C ILE A 248 -9.24 -1.16 -13.14
N TYR A 249 -8.63 -2.04 -13.92
CA TYR A 249 -9.33 -2.81 -14.94
C TYR A 249 -9.89 -4.16 -14.43
N ASN A 250 -9.60 -4.52 -13.17
CA ASN A 250 -9.98 -5.81 -12.57
C ASN A 250 -10.90 -5.62 -11.36
N ASN A 251 -12.02 -4.93 -11.52
CA ASN A 251 -12.98 -4.71 -10.44
C ASN A 251 -12.30 -4.21 -9.14
N PRO A 252 -11.84 -2.96 -9.12
CA PRO A 252 -11.08 -2.43 -7.98
C PRO A 252 -11.89 -2.53 -6.69
N TRP A 253 -11.24 -2.86 -5.58
CA TRP A 253 -11.89 -3.08 -4.29
C TRP A 253 -12.75 -1.88 -3.84
N THR A 254 -12.46 -0.68 -4.33
CA THR A 254 -13.26 0.52 -4.03
C THR A 254 -14.67 0.45 -4.60
N HIS A 255 -14.94 -0.41 -5.59
CA HIS A 255 -16.30 -0.62 -6.11
C HIS A 255 -17.23 -1.25 -5.07
N ALA A 256 -16.70 -1.97 -4.07
CA ALA A 256 -17.48 -2.42 -2.92
C ALA A 256 -18.05 -1.27 -2.08
N LEU A 257 -17.52 -0.04 -2.23
CA LEU A 257 -18.01 1.16 -1.53
C LEU A 257 -19.12 1.88 -2.28
N LYS A 258 -19.62 1.35 -3.38
CA LYS A 258 -20.64 1.97 -4.22
C LYS A 258 -21.80 2.54 -3.39
N GLY A 259 -22.18 3.81 -3.66
CA GLY A 259 -23.30 4.49 -3.02
C GLY A 259 -23.11 4.88 -1.55
N LYS A 260 -21.89 4.78 -1.01
CA LYS A 260 -21.59 5.14 0.39
C LYS A 260 -21.20 6.61 0.51
N ARG A 261 -21.47 7.17 1.71
CA ARG A 261 -20.93 8.47 2.13
C ARG A 261 -19.53 8.23 2.70
N ILE A 262 -18.52 8.77 2.04
CA ILE A 262 -17.11 8.53 2.34
C ILE A 262 -16.50 9.76 2.98
N LEU A 263 -15.91 9.58 4.17
CA LEU A 263 -15.04 10.58 4.78
C LEU A 263 -13.60 10.38 4.23
N LEU A 264 -13.09 11.39 3.55
CA LEU A 264 -11.68 11.45 3.12
C LEU A 264 -10.87 12.23 4.16
N ILE A 265 -10.04 11.53 4.90
CA ILE A 265 -9.05 12.17 5.79
C ILE A 265 -7.74 12.30 5.03
N SER A 266 -7.41 13.51 4.59
CA SER A 266 -6.27 13.79 3.74
C SER A 266 -5.76 15.22 3.90
N PRO A 267 -4.43 15.47 3.78
CA PRO A 267 -3.87 16.82 3.80
C PRO A 267 -4.24 17.66 2.55
N PHE A 268 -4.76 17.01 1.49
CA PHE A 268 -5.00 17.62 0.17
C PHE A 268 -6.47 18.05 0.00
N GLU A 269 -7.01 18.80 0.93
CA GLU A 269 -8.43 19.20 0.96
C GLU A 269 -8.84 20.00 -0.28
N GLU A 270 -8.07 21.04 -0.65
CA GLU A 270 -8.40 21.91 -1.78
C GLU A 270 -8.24 21.17 -3.12
N SER A 271 -7.19 20.35 -3.23
CA SER A 271 -6.99 19.51 -4.40
C SER A 271 -8.11 18.50 -4.56
N LEU A 272 -8.55 17.85 -3.48
CA LEU A 272 -9.64 16.88 -3.51
C LEU A 272 -10.96 17.53 -3.91
N LYS A 273 -11.30 18.72 -3.39
CA LYS A 273 -12.51 19.47 -3.79
C LYS A 273 -12.60 19.67 -5.30
N GLU A 274 -11.47 19.92 -5.96
CA GLU A 274 -11.43 20.08 -7.44
C GLU A 274 -11.52 18.73 -8.18
N LYS A 275 -10.96 17.66 -7.61
CA LYS A 275 -10.88 16.37 -8.28
C LYS A 275 -12.12 15.49 -8.13
N ILE A 276 -12.82 15.55 -7.02
CA ILE A 276 -14.01 14.74 -6.75
C ILE A 276 -15.07 14.91 -7.86
N PRO A 277 -15.43 16.12 -8.33
CA PRO A 277 -16.44 16.28 -9.37
C PRO A 277 -16.04 15.69 -10.74
N ILE A 278 -14.75 15.48 -10.97
CA ILE A 278 -14.23 14.97 -12.24
C ILE A 278 -13.58 13.59 -12.11
N ARG A 279 -13.80 12.88 -11.00
CA ARG A 279 -13.13 11.62 -10.66
C ARG A 279 -13.22 10.55 -11.74
N SER A 280 -14.35 10.45 -12.44
CA SER A 280 -14.52 9.51 -13.55
C SER A 280 -13.61 9.79 -14.76
N LYS A 281 -13.01 10.99 -14.83
CA LYS A 281 -12.07 11.38 -15.91
C LYS A 281 -10.60 11.13 -15.54
N ILE A 282 -10.33 10.78 -14.29
CA ILE A 282 -8.96 10.56 -13.80
C ILE A 282 -8.36 9.29 -14.41
N TYR A 283 -9.16 8.22 -14.52
CA TYR A 283 -8.75 6.92 -15.04
C TYR A 283 -9.56 6.56 -16.30
N ASP A 284 -9.55 7.47 -17.27
CA ASP A 284 -10.11 7.28 -18.63
C ASP A 284 -11.53 6.66 -18.65
N GLY A 285 -12.40 7.17 -17.78
CA GLY A 285 -13.80 6.76 -17.70
C GLY A 285 -14.11 5.74 -16.60
N VAL A 286 -13.10 5.20 -15.93
CA VAL A 286 -13.31 4.34 -14.76
C VAL A 286 -13.53 5.22 -13.52
N ASP A 287 -14.75 5.19 -12.95
CA ASP A 287 -15.02 5.81 -11.65
C ASP A 287 -14.68 4.81 -10.54
N LEU A 288 -13.63 5.11 -9.77
CA LEU A 288 -13.22 4.26 -8.64
C LEU A 288 -14.23 4.24 -7.49
N PHE A 289 -15.16 5.20 -7.46
CA PHE A 289 -16.13 5.37 -6.39
C PHE A 289 -17.52 5.64 -6.94
N PRO A 290 -18.15 4.65 -7.62
CA PRO A 290 -19.45 4.84 -8.24
C PRO A 290 -20.50 5.27 -7.24
N ASP A 291 -21.25 6.34 -7.58
CA ASP A 291 -22.38 6.86 -6.80
C ASP A 291 -22.02 7.27 -5.35
N CYS A 292 -20.74 7.44 -5.02
CA CYS A 292 -20.32 7.84 -3.67
C CYS A 292 -20.43 9.35 -3.45
N GLU A 293 -20.76 9.73 -2.22
CA GLU A 293 -20.71 11.10 -1.71
C GLU A 293 -19.44 11.27 -0.85
N PHE A 294 -18.89 12.49 -0.79
CA PHE A 294 -17.63 12.72 -0.09
C PHE A 294 -17.71 13.89 0.88
N ILE A 295 -17.12 13.66 2.04
CA ILE A 295 -16.79 14.66 3.05
C ILE A 295 -15.29 14.67 3.20
N ILE A 296 -14.66 15.84 3.31
CA ILE A 296 -13.22 15.96 3.44
C ILE A 296 -12.91 16.54 4.82
N LEU A 297 -11.96 15.91 5.52
CA LEU A 297 -11.44 16.39 6.78
C LEU A 297 -9.92 16.45 6.72
N LYS A 298 -9.36 17.65 6.89
CA LYS A 298 -7.92 17.85 6.95
C LYS A 298 -7.39 17.35 8.29
N PRO A 299 -6.39 16.42 8.33
CA PRO A 299 -5.80 15.97 9.57
C PRO A 299 -4.88 17.02 10.20
N PRO A 300 -4.33 16.80 11.40
CA PRO A 300 -3.26 17.62 11.95
C PRO A 300 -2.10 17.74 10.96
N GLN A 301 -1.55 18.95 10.81
CA GLN A 301 -0.45 19.24 9.88
C GLN A 301 0.85 19.44 10.66
N THR A 302 1.36 18.35 11.20
CA THR A 302 2.50 18.31 12.13
C THR A 302 3.74 17.64 11.56
N GLN A 303 3.80 17.52 10.22
CA GLN A 303 4.96 16.96 9.53
C GLN A 303 6.23 17.75 9.87
N ALA A 304 7.32 17.03 10.11
CA ALA A 304 8.59 17.59 10.59
C ALA A 304 8.48 18.33 11.93
N GLY A 305 7.41 18.09 12.71
CA GLY A 305 7.12 18.76 13.98
C GLY A 305 6.60 20.19 13.82
N GLU A 306 6.23 20.60 12.60
CA GLU A 306 5.68 21.92 12.34
C GLU A 306 4.37 22.11 13.10
N ASN A 307 4.31 23.17 13.91
CA ASN A 307 3.14 23.52 14.73
C ASN A 307 2.62 22.42 15.67
N SER A 308 3.40 21.38 15.97
CA SER A 308 2.97 20.32 16.86
C SER A 308 3.01 20.76 18.35
N ARG A 309 1.97 20.39 19.07
CA ARG A 309 1.84 20.55 20.54
C ARG A 309 1.97 19.23 21.29
N GLY A 310 2.57 18.22 20.63
CA GLY A 310 2.66 16.85 21.11
C GLY A 310 1.54 15.94 20.59
N PHE A 311 1.85 14.66 20.48
CA PHE A 311 0.96 13.65 19.88
C PHE A 311 -0.41 13.59 20.57
N THR A 312 -0.42 13.56 21.89
CA THR A 312 -1.65 13.39 22.67
C THR A 312 -2.64 14.53 22.45
N VAL A 313 -2.16 15.78 22.45
CA VAL A 313 -3.00 16.96 22.24
C VAL A 313 -3.59 16.96 20.85
N GLU A 314 -2.75 16.76 19.83
CA GLU A 314 -3.17 16.77 18.43
C GLU A 314 -4.16 15.63 18.12
N LEU A 315 -3.93 14.43 18.66
CA LEU A 315 -4.84 13.30 18.47
C LEU A 315 -6.21 13.55 19.12
N ASN A 316 -6.26 14.10 20.33
CA ASN A 316 -7.52 14.34 21.03
C ASN A 316 -8.37 15.38 20.28
N GLU A 317 -7.81 16.51 19.89
CA GLU A 317 -8.52 17.50 19.10
C GLU A 317 -8.96 16.94 17.73
N PHE A 318 -8.15 16.06 17.15
CA PHE A 318 -8.52 15.41 15.90
C PHE A 318 -9.71 14.46 16.08
N LYS A 319 -9.74 13.68 17.17
CA LYS A 319 -10.87 12.84 17.54
C LYS A 319 -12.15 13.66 17.73
N GLU A 320 -12.10 14.79 18.42
CA GLU A 320 -13.24 15.69 18.60
C GLU A 320 -13.79 16.21 17.25
N ARG A 321 -12.91 16.58 16.33
CA ARG A 321 -13.30 17.02 14.99
C ARG A 321 -13.99 15.92 14.19
N VAL A 322 -13.53 14.66 14.30
CA VAL A 322 -14.17 13.51 13.68
C VAL A 322 -15.51 13.21 14.33
N GLU A 323 -15.61 13.28 15.66
CA GLU A 323 -16.83 13.04 16.40
C GLU A 323 -17.96 14.01 16.01
N ASN A 324 -17.64 15.28 15.81
CA ASN A 324 -18.60 16.29 15.38
C ASN A 324 -19.27 16.01 14.01
N ILE A 325 -18.67 15.13 13.21
CA ILE A 325 -19.19 14.75 11.88
C ILE A 325 -19.49 13.25 11.76
N ILE A 326 -19.50 12.50 12.88
CA ILE A 326 -19.57 11.04 12.87
C ILE A 326 -20.81 10.48 12.15
N ASP A 327 -21.94 11.17 12.21
CA ASP A 327 -23.20 10.76 11.59
C ASP A 327 -23.30 11.13 10.09
N SER A 328 -22.35 11.91 9.58
CA SER A 328 -22.39 12.40 8.21
C SER A 328 -21.78 11.42 7.20
N PHE A 329 -21.08 10.40 7.64
CA PHE A 329 -20.42 9.41 6.76
C PHE A 329 -20.68 7.97 7.22
N ASP A 330 -20.40 7.02 6.33
CA ASP A 330 -20.51 5.58 6.57
C ASP A 330 -19.13 4.93 6.72
N ILE A 331 -18.16 5.35 5.91
CA ILE A 331 -16.80 4.77 5.82
C ILE A 331 -15.77 5.90 5.70
N ALA A 332 -14.69 5.80 6.43
CA ALA A 332 -13.53 6.69 6.30
C ALA A 332 -12.39 6.05 5.50
N LEU A 333 -11.82 6.80 4.55
CA LEU A 333 -10.55 6.50 3.87
C LEU A 333 -9.48 7.44 4.40
N VAL A 334 -8.44 6.88 5.01
CA VAL A 334 -7.52 7.63 5.86
C VAL A 334 -6.12 7.71 5.28
N SER A 335 -5.58 8.93 5.22
CA SER A 335 -4.21 9.26 4.78
C SER A 335 -3.67 10.40 5.64
N CYS A 336 -3.16 10.10 6.85
CA CYS A 336 -2.69 11.10 7.81
C CYS A 336 -1.47 10.66 8.63
N GLY A 337 -0.56 9.90 8.02
CA GLY A 337 0.70 9.48 8.67
C GLY A 337 0.46 8.73 9.98
N GLY A 338 1.20 9.05 11.01
CA GLY A 338 1.14 8.36 12.31
C GLY A 338 -0.20 8.46 13.04
N TYR A 339 -1.05 9.42 12.71
CA TYR A 339 -2.41 9.51 13.27
C TYR A 339 -3.39 8.51 12.67
N ALA A 340 -3.02 7.78 11.59
CA ALA A 340 -3.98 7.01 10.81
C ALA A 340 -4.57 5.81 11.55
N ASN A 341 -3.76 4.92 12.11
CA ASN A 341 -4.30 3.79 12.90
C ASN A 341 -5.06 4.25 14.15
N PRO A 342 -4.55 5.22 14.96
CA PRO A 342 -5.30 5.78 16.08
C PRO A 342 -6.68 6.32 15.70
N ILE A 343 -6.80 7.05 14.60
CA ILE A 343 -8.10 7.62 14.19
C ILE A 343 -9.02 6.57 13.56
N CYS A 344 -8.46 5.57 12.87
CA CYS A 344 -9.24 4.43 12.37
C CYS A 344 -9.89 3.65 13.52
N SER A 345 -9.13 3.39 14.61
CA SER A 345 -9.67 2.74 15.81
C SER A 345 -10.80 3.54 16.43
N PHE A 346 -10.59 4.84 16.62
CA PHE A 346 -11.62 5.73 17.17
C PHE A 346 -12.92 5.74 16.33
N ILE A 347 -12.80 5.83 14.99
CA ILE A 347 -13.93 5.77 14.07
C ILE A 347 -14.69 4.44 14.20
N TYR A 348 -13.95 3.35 14.30
CA TYR A 348 -14.52 2.01 14.47
C TYR A 348 -15.27 1.87 15.81
N GLU A 349 -14.71 2.37 16.91
CA GLU A 349 -15.32 2.40 18.24
C GLU A 349 -16.63 3.21 18.26
N LYS A 350 -16.75 4.20 17.36
CA LYS A 350 -18.01 4.96 17.15
C LYS A 350 -18.99 4.25 16.21
N GLY A 351 -18.74 3.00 15.84
CA GLY A 351 -19.63 2.18 15.01
C GLY A 351 -19.56 2.46 13.50
N LYS A 352 -18.55 3.19 13.03
CA LYS A 352 -18.31 3.44 11.59
C LYS A 352 -17.17 2.58 11.06
N SER A 353 -17.07 2.47 9.74
CA SER A 353 -15.95 1.74 9.11
C SER A 353 -14.78 2.66 8.80
N ALA A 354 -13.56 2.11 8.85
CA ALA A 354 -12.34 2.88 8.52
C ALA A 354 -11.31 2.02 7.79
N ILE A 355 -10.67 2.60 6.77
CA ILE A 355 -9.61 1.98 5.98
C ILE A 355 -8.41 2.91 5.96
N TYR A 356 -7.28 2.45 6.50
CA TYR A 356 -6.01 3.17 6.37
C TYR A 356 -5.39 2.92 5.00
N VAL A 357 -5.69 3.81 4.05
CA VAL A 357 -5.18 3.74 2.67
C VAL A 357 -3.73 4.19 2.58
N GLY A 358 -3.36 5.21 3.34
CA GLY A 358 -2.03 5.81 3.29
C GLY A 358 -1.87 6.83 2.15
N GLY A 359 -0.63 7.23 1.88
CA GLY A 359 -0.33 8.30 0.92
C GLY A 359 -0.84 8.07 -0.50
N VAL A 360 -1.06 6.81 -0.89
CA VAL A 360 -1.60 6.47 -2.21
C VAL A 360 -3.03 6.99 -2.44
N LEU A 361 -3.77 7.35 -1.39
CA LEU A 361 -5.12 7.92 -1.50
C LEU A 361 -5.18 9.14 -2.45
N GLN A 362 -4.13 9.96 -2.48
CA GLN A 362 -4.05 11.10 -3.40
C GLN A 362 -4.10 10.67 -4.88
N MET A 363 -3.48 9.52 -5.20
CA MET A 363 -3.47 9.00 -6.57
C MET A 363 -4.86 8.57 -7.05
N TYR A 364 -5.75 8.14 -6.15
CA TYR A 364 -7.13 7.78 -6.49
C TYR A 364 -7.91 8.94 -7.13
N PHE A 365 -7.49 10.15 -6.80
CA PHE A 365 -8.10 11.38 -7.31
C PHE A 365 -7.21 12.14 -8.30
N GLY A 366 -6.16 11.50 -8.83
CA GLY A 366 -5.26 12.11 -9.80
C GLY A 366 -4.41 13.25 -9.24
N ILE A 367 -4.14 13.26 -7.94
CA ILE A 367 -3.22 14.18 -7.28
C ILE A 367 -1.84 13.53 -7.27
N LEU A 368 -0.94 14.03 -8.11
CA LEU A 368 0.33 13.39 -8.43
C LEU A 368 1.44 13.80 -7.46
N GLY A 369 1.90 12.87 -6.61
CA GLY A 369 3.06 13.05 -5.76
C GLY A 369 4.39 12.73 -6.47
N ALA A 370 5.50 13.30 -5.99
CA ALA A 370 6.84 13.07 -6.54
C ALA A 370 7.25 11.59 -6.46
N ARG A 371 6.85 10.88 -5.40
CA ARG A 371 7.11 9.44 -5.23
C ARG A 371 6.67 8.63 -6.44
N TRP A 372 5.44 8.84 -6.92
CA TRP A 372 4.90 8.03 -8.02
C TRP A 372 5.54 8.38 -9.36
N ILE A 373 5.95 9.63 -9.56
CA ILE A 373 6.73 10.00 -10.75
C ILE A 373 8.06 9.25 -10.78
N GLN A 374 8.69 9.07 -9.62
CA GLN A 374 10.01 8.43 -9.50
C GLN A 374 9.92 6.92 -9.45
N GLU A 375 8.98 6.37 -8.67
CA GLU A 375 8.89 4.94 -8.37
C GLU A 375 7.91 4.18 -9.25
N ARG A 376 6.91 4.89 -9.84
CA ARG A 376 5.81 4.33 -10.63
C ARG A 376 5.59 5.08 -11.94
N ASN A 377 6.67 5.42 -12.61
CA ASN A 377 6.61 6.18 -13.86
C ASN A 377 5.78 5.50 -14.97
N ASP A 378 5.74 4.16 -14.98
CA ASP A 378 4.90 3.37 -15.86
C ASP A 378 3.41 3.62 -15.60
N ILE A 379 2.97 3.61 -14.34
CA ILE A 379 1.59 3.94 -13.96
C ILE A 379 1.26 5.38 -14.33
N VAL A 380 2.16 6.31 -14.02
CA VAL A 380 1.98 7.71 -14.40
C VAL A 380 1.83 7.85 -15.92
N LYS A 381 2.68 7.19 -16.71
CA LYS A 381 2.58 7.22 -18.17
C LYS A 381 1.27 6.62 -18.69
N LEU A 382 0.78 5.56 -18.05
CA LEU A 382 -0.45 4.89 -18.47
C LEU A 382 -1.69 5.76 -18.23
N PHE A 383 -1.81 6.36 -17.05
CA PHE A 383 -3.04 7.03 -16.61
C PHE A 383 -2.99 8.55 -16.67
N HIS A 384 -1.79 9.16 -16.66
CA HIS A 384 -1.67 10.61 -16.64
C HIS A 384 -2.33 11.26 -17.86
N ASN A 385 -3.30 12.12 -17.58
CA ASN A 385 -3.99 12.93 -18.58
C ASN A 385 -4.17 14.36 -18.05
N LYS A 386 -4.86 15.22 -18.82
CA LYS A 386 -5.07 16.65 -18.48
C LYS A 386 -5.83 16.89 -17.16
N HIS A 387 -6.43 15.86 -16.59
CA HIS A 387 -7.19 15.95 -15.34
C HIS A 387 -6.34 15.65 -14.10
N TRP A 388 -5.11 15.19 -14.28
CA TRP A 388 -4.15 15.01 -13.20
C TRP A 388 -3.44 16.34 -12.89
N SER A 389 -3.06 16.54 -11.64
CA SER A 389 -2.28 17.71 -11.22
C SER A 389 -1.42 17.42 -10.00
N ARG A 390 -0.42 18.26 -9.78
CA ARG A 390 0.29 18.29 -8.48
C ARG A 390 -0.66 18.84 -7.41
N PRO A 391 -0.40 18.55 -6.11
CA PRO A 391 -1.11 19.21 -5.01
C PRO A 391 -1.04 20.73 -5.12
N LYS A 392 -2.02 21.42 -4.57
CA LYS A 392 -2.01 22.89 -4.48
C LYS A 392 -0.79 23.39 -3.71
N VAL A 393 -0.27 24.54 -4.09
CA VAL A 393 0.94 25.12 -3.47
C VAL A 393 0.75 25.39 -1.98
N ASN A 394 -0.45 25.83 -1.58
CA ASN A 394 -0.81 26.10 -0.19
C ASN A 394 -1.00 24.83 0.67
N GLU A 395 -1.09 23.67 0.05
CA GLU A 395 -1.15 22.37 0.73
C GLU A 395 0.24 21.78 1.01
N ARG A 396 1.28 22.44 0.51
CA ARG A 396 2.64 22.00 0.73
C ARG A 396 3.20 22.57 2.05
N PRO A 397 3.57 21.71 3.03
CA PRO A 397 4.24 22.17 4.25
C PRO A 397 5.56 22.88 3.95
N ARG A 398 5.96 23.83 4.79
CA ARG A 398 7.24 24.56 4.64
C ARG A 398 8.42 23.60 4.58
N ASP A 399 8.44 22.64 5.49
CA ASP A 399 9.50 21.63 5.64
C ASP A 399 9.22 20.32 4.87
N SER A 400 8.40 20.37 3.82
CA SER A 400 8.00 19.20 3.04
C SER A 400 9.19 18.32 2.58
N LYS A 401 10.34 18.91 2.32
CA LYS A 401 11.56 18.17 1.93
C LYS A 401 12.10 17.26 3.03
N LYS A 402 11.80 17.52 4.29
CA LYS A 402 12.16 16.66 5.43
C LYS A 402 11.31 15.40 5.49
N VAL A 403 10.14 15.41 4.84
CA VAL A 403 9.24 14.26 4.74
C VAL A 403 9.65 13.45 3.51
N GLU A 404 10.56 12.50 3.69
CA GLU A 404 11.04 11.59 2.63
C GLU A 404 11.37 12.32 1.31
N GLY A 405 12.10 13.44 1.40
CA GLY A 405 12.47 14.24 0.22
C GLY A 405 11.33 15.02 -0.44
N GLY A 406 10.16 15.12 0.18
CA GLY A 406 8.98 15.79 -0.37
C GLY A 406 8.14 14.88 -1.27
N CYS A 407 8.10 13.60 -0.97
CA CYS A 407 7.55 12.54 -1.82
C CYS A 407 6.06 12.69 -2.19
N TYR A 408 5.29 13.44 -1.41
CA TYR A 408 3.85 13.64 -1.65
C TYR A 408 3.51 14.90 -2.46
N TRP A 409 4.49 15.83 -2.65
CA TRP A 409 4.30 17.14 -3.28
C TRP A 409 5.07 17.36 -4.56
#